data_3a084f0872bce2bca00cd03084f13f63
#
_entry.id   3a084f0872bce2bca00cd03084f13f63
#
_cell.length_a   1.000
_cell.length_b   1.000
_cell.length_c   1.000
_cell.angle_alpha   90.00
_cell.angle_beta   90.00
_cell.angle_gamma   90.00
#
_symmetry.space_group_name_H-M   'P 1'
#
loop_
_entity.id
_entity.type
_entity.pdbx_description
1 polymer ?
#
loop_
_entity_poly.entity_id
_entity_poly.type
_entity_poly.pdbx_seq_one_letter_code
_entity_poly.pdbx_strand_id
1 'polypeptide(L)'
;DRVIAMDVRKGPLKKAEDNTRAFCVSDQIELRLSDGLAALEKGEADTVTISGMGGRLIQSILTNGMEKLDKSTRLIVSPQSELREFRIFLKEKGFLVLEEHMMTEDGQFYVIMECVYMGADYAPQTIEEAKLRYGESLLREKNESLKAYLYKEKRIAEGIYTQLSARNGQEAAVQERLGQLRKDLDCIDFALEYYNFA
;
A
#
# COMPACT_ATOMS: atom_id res chain seq x y z
N ASP A 1 14.62 -22.96 0.31
CA ASP A 1 14.54 -21.55 -0.12
C ASP A 1 15.50 -20.72 0.72
N ARG A 2 16.10 -19.69 0.14
CA ARG A 2 17.00 -18.75 0.83
C ARG A 2 16.28 -17.43 1.04
N VAL A 3 16.45 -16.83 2.22
CA VAL A 3 15.89 -15.52 2.55
C VAL A 3 17.03 -14.55 2.86
N ILE A 4 16.92 -13.32 2.36
CA ILE A 4 17.80 -12.21 2.70
C ILE A 4 16.97 -11.21 3.51
N ALA A 5 17.25 -11.06 4.78
CA ALA A 5 16.59 -10.08 5.63
C ALA A 5 17.49 -8.85 5.83
N MET A 6 16.94 -7.69 5.52
CA MET A 6 17.68 -6.43 5.52
C MET A 6 17.04 -5.40 6.45
N ASP A 7 17.87 -4.65 7.17
CA ASP A 7 17.46 -3.47 7.94
C ASP A 7 18.59 -2.44 7.94
N VAL A 8 18.26 -1.17 7.99
CA VAL A 8 19.22 -0.06 8.06
C VAL A 8 19.88 0.06 9.45
N ARG A 9 19.30 -0.56 10.47
CA ARG A 9 19.78 -0.47 11.86
C ARG A 9 20.28 -1.81 12.36
N LYS A 10 21.39 -1.77 13.10
CA LYS A 10 22.02 -2.96 13.70
C LYS A 10 21.14 -3.63 14.78
N GLY A 11 20.34 -2.84 15.53
CA GLY A 11 19.47 -3.37 16.58
C GLY A 11 18.45 -4.40 16.09
N PRO A 12 17.59 -4.06 15.11
CA PRO A 12 16.66 -5.01 14.50
C PRO A 12 17.36 -6.24 13.91
N LEU A 13 18.51 -6.06 13.24
CA LEU A 13 19.29 -7.19 12.71
C LEU A 13 19.79 -8.12 13.82
N LYS A 14 20.24 -7.56 14.94
CA LYS A 14 20.65 -8.39 16.10
C LYS A 14 19.48 -9.20 16.66
N LYS A 15 18.29 -8.57 16.78
CA LYS A 15 17.06 -9.27 17.18
C LYS A 15 16.67 -10.37 16.18
N ALA A 16 16.80 -10.09 14.89
CA ALA A 16 16.57 -11.09 13.84
C ALA A 16 17.55 -12.26 13.96
N GLU A 17 18.85 -12.00 14.20
CA GLU A 17 19.86 -13.03 14.43
C GLU A 17 19.50 -13.93 15.64
N ASP A 18 19.09 -13.33 16.74
CA ASP A 18 18.71 -14.09 17.94
C ASP A 18 17.45 -14.94 17.67
N ASN A 19 16.49 -14.42 16.91
CA ASN A 19 15.30 -15.17 16.51
C ASN A 19 15.64 -16.32 15.54
N THR A 20 16.49 -16.09 14.52
CA THR A 20 16.87 -17.18 13.58
C THR A 20 17.56 -18.34 14.29
N ARG A 21 18.36 -18.04 15.30
CA ARG A 21 18.98 -19.07 16.17
C ARG A 21 17.93 -19.79 17.01
N ALA A 22 17.01 -19.06 17.64
CA ALA A 22 15.97 -19.64 18.48
C ALA A 22 15.04 -20.59 17.71
N PHE A 23 14.75 -20.28 16.45
CA PHE A 23 13.93 -21.10 15.55
C PHE A 23 14.73 -22.10 14.70
N CYS A 24 16.06 -22.19 14.87
CA CYS A 24 16.93 -23.11 14.14
C CYS A 24 16.86 -22.94 12.60
N VAL A 25 16.78 -21.69 12.11
CA VAL A 25 16.71 -21.35 10.68
C VAL A 25 17.86 -20.43 10.21
N SER A 26 18.94 -20.34 10.99
CA SER A 26 20.07 -19.44 10.70
C SER A 26 20.82 -19.77 9.42
N ASP A 27 20.74 -20.99 8.95
CA ASP A 27 21.34 -21.48 7.70
C ASP A 27 20.50 -21.11 6.45
N GLN A 28 19.24 -20.72 6.64
CA GLN A 28 18.32 -20.35 5.58
C GLN A 28 18.18 -18.84 5.42
N ILE A 29 18.58 -18.04 6.41
CA ILE A 29 18.35 -16.59 6.47
C ILE A 29 19.68 -15.85 6.56
N GLU A 30 20.00 -15.10 5.52
CA GLU A 30 21.13 -14.16 5.51
C GLU A 30 20.68 -12.79 6.01
N LEU A 31 21.46 -12.22 6.94
CA LEU A 31 21.19 -10.88 7.50
C LEU A 31 22.16 -9.86 6.92
N ARG A 32 21.62 -8.75 6.36
CA ARG A 32 22.43 -7.68 5.80
C ARG A 32 22.05 -6.31 6.37
N LEU A 33 23.07 -5.55 6.77
CA LEU A 33 22.87 -4.12 7.06
C LEU A 33 22.71 -3.38 5.72
N SER A 34 21.53 -2.80 5.48
CA SER A 34 21.19 -2.18 4.19
C SER A 34 20.21 -1.04 4.36
N ASP A 35 20.42 0.05 3.62
CA ASP A 35 19.39 1.07 3.42
C ASP A 35 18.51 0.62 2.23
N GLY A 36 17.32 0.11 2.58
CA GLY A 36 16.42 -0.50 1.60
C GLY A 36 17.10 -1.65 0.83
N LEU A 37 17.10 -1.59 -0.49
CA LEU A 37 17.64 -2.61 -1.39
C LEU A 37 19.13 -2.40 -1.76
N ALA A 38 19.84 -1.44 -1.13
CA ALA A 38 21.19 -1.08 -1.53
C ALA A 38 22.19 -2.25 -1.47
N ALA A 39 22.06 -3.15 -0.48
CA ALA A 39 22.92 -4.32 -0.33
C ALA A 39 22.43 -5.57 -1.09
N LEU A 40 21.35 -5.46 -1.88
CA LEU A 40 20.90 -6.52 -2.77
C LEU A 40 21.72 -6.47 -4.07
N GLU A 41 22.10 -7.61 -4.61
CA GLU A 41 22.68 -7.70 -5.94
C GLU A 41 21.58 -7.77 -7.00
N LYS A 42 21.89 -7.37 -8.22
CA LYS A 42 20.92 -7.42 -9.32
C LYS A 42 20.51 -8.87 -9.61
N GLY A 43 19.21 -9.12 -9.63
CA GLY A 43 18.65 -10.45 -9.90
C GLY A 43 18.87 -11.47 -8.78
N GLU A 44 19.31 -11.04 -7.60
CA GLU A 44 19.54 -11.94 -6.47
C GLU A 44 18.24 -12.42 -5.82
N ALA A 45 17.17 -11.66 -5.93
CA ALA A 45 15.86 -11.99 -5.38
C ALA A 45 14.80 -12.07 -6.49
N ASP A 46 14.05 -13.14 -6.51
CA ASP A 46 12.86 -13.31 -7.34
C ASP A 46 11.63 -12.65 -6.70
N THR A 47 11.63 -12.53 -5.37
CA THR A 47 10.54 -11.93 -4.59
C THR A 47 11.09 -10.96 -3.55
N VAL A 48 10.55 -9.75 -3.51
CA VAL A 48 10.87 -8.71 -2.53
C VAL A 48 9.63 -8.41 -1.69
N THR A 49 9.76 -8.52 -0.36
CA THR A 49 8.68 -8.20 0.59
C THR A 49 9.05 -6.96 1.40
N ILE A 50 8.17 -5.93 1.40
CA ILE A 50 8.35 -4.71 2.21
C ILE A 50 7.05 -4.42 2.95
N SER A 51 7.08 -4.45 4.29
CA SER A 51 5.92 -4.21 5.13
C SER A 51 6.25 -3.36 6.36
N GLY A 52 5.20 -2.86 7.05
CA GLY A 52 5.36 -2.12 8.31
C GLY A 52 5.91 -0.71 8.15
N MET A 53 5.82 -0.12 6.95
CA MET A 53 6.34 1.20 6.60
C MET A 53 5.27 2.07 5.92
N GLY A 54 5.40 3.40 6.02
CA GLY A 54 4.56 4.34 5.26
C GLY A 54 4.84 4.25 3.75
N GLY A 55 3.82 4.55 2.94
CA GLY A 55 3.90 4.45 1.48
C GLY A 55 5.05 5.23 0.88
N ARG A 56 5.34 6.45 1.37
CA ARG A 56 6.46 7.27 0.89
C ARG A 56 7.82 6.64 1.12
N LEU A 57 8.01 5.97 2.26
CA LEU A 57 9.27 5.30 2.55
C LEU A 57 9.47 4.11 1.62
N ILE A 58 8.42 3.31 1.39
CA ILE A 58 8.48 2.19 0.44
C ILE A 58 8.75 2.70 -0.98
N GLN A 59 8.12 3.81 -1.41
CA GLN A 59 8.42 4.45 -2.71
C GLN A 59 9.90 4.84 -2.83
N SER A 60 10.48 5.42 -1.77
CA SER A 60 11.90 5.78 -1.74
C SER A 60 12.81 4.55 -1.86
N ILE A 61 12.53 3.49 -1.08
CA ILE A 61 13.27 2.22 -1.13
C ILE A 61 13.25 1.63 -2.53
N LEU A 62 12.07 1.55 -3.15
CA LEU A 62 11.91 1.01 -4.49
C LEU A 62 12.59 1.88 -5.54
N THR A 63 12.44 3.22 -5.46
CA THR A 63 13.09 4.14 -6.40
C THR A 63 14.61 3.99 -6.38
N ASN A 64 15.19 3.90 -5.19
CA ASN A 64 16.64 3.78 -5.03
C ASN A 64 17.18 2.39 -5.36
N GLY A 65 16.31 1.37 -5.39
CA GLY A 65 16.68 -0.02 -5.66
C GLY A 65 16.16 -0.58 -6.99
N MET A 66 15.59 0.25 -7.86
CA MET A 66 15.01 -0.22 -9.13
C MET A 66 15.98 -1.01 -10.01
N GLU A 67 17.27 -0.63 -10.02
CA GLU A 67 18.29 -1.32 -10.81
C GLU A 67 18.62 -2.73 -10.30
N LYS A 68 18.18 -3.08 -9.09
CA LYS A 68 18.35 -4.42 -8.50
C LYS A 68 17.26 -5.39 -8.94
N LEU A 69 16.12 -4.85 -9.43
CA LEU A 69 14.97 -5.63 -9.81
C LEU A 69 15.07 -6.07 -11.27
N ASP A 70 14.76 -7.31 -11.54
CA ASP A 70 14.59 -7.81 -12.90
C ASP A 70 13.13 -7.78 -13.35
N LYS A 71 12.89 -7.84 -14.66
CA LYS A 71 11.55 -8.09 -15.19
C LYS A 71 11.03 -9.39 -14.59
N SER A 72 9.79 -9.40 -14.17
CA SER A 72 9.12 -10.48 -13.42
C SER A 72 9.50 -10.61 -11.93
N THR A 73 10.36 -9.75 -11.38
CA THR A 73 10.54 -9.71 -9.92
C THR A 73 9.19 -9.45 -9.25
N ARG A 74 8.80 -10.34 -8.35
CA ARG A 74 7.58 -10.23 -7.57
C ARG A 74 7.79 -9.28 -6.40
N LEU A 75 6.83 -8.39 -6.17
CA LEU A 75 6.85 -7.44 -5.07
C LEU A 75 5.61 -7.65 -4.20
N ILE A 76 5.80 -7.93 -2.92
CA ILE A 76 4.74 -8.03 -1.92
C ILE A 76 4.91 -6.87 -0.95
N VAL A 77 3.96 -5.92 -0.97
CA VAL A 77 4.08 -4.71 -0.16
C VAL A 77 2.84 -4.47 0.69
N SER A 78 3.07 -3.96 1.90
CA SER A 78 1.98 -3.53 2.79
C SER A 78 2.26 -2.12 3.31
N PRO A 79 1.94 -1.09 2.50
CA PRO A 79 2.07 0.30 2.91
C PRO A 79 1.01 0.67 3.95
N GLN A 80 1.42 1.35 5.03
CA GLN A 80 0.54 1.77 6.13
C GLN A 80 -0.13 3.13 5.90
N SER A 81 0.27 3.85 4.86
CA SER A 81 -0.24 5.19 4.53
C SER A 81 -0.10 5.46 3.03
N GLU A 82 -0.75 6.54 2.57
CA GLU A 82 -0.68 7.07 1.20
C GLU A 82 -0.96 5.99 0.12
N LEU A 83 -1.98 5.14 0.36
CA LEU A 83 -2.30 4.00 -0.52
C LEU A 83 -2.60 4.44 -1.97
N ARG A 84 -3.32 5.56 -2.14
CA ARG A 84 -3.64 6.12 -3.46
C ARG A 84 -2.38 6.52 -4.21
N GLU A 85 -1.54 7.31 -3.58
CA GLU A 85 -0.27 7.80 -4.13
C GLU A 85 0.69 6.64 -4.40
N PHE A 86 0.61 5.61 -3.55
CA PHE A 86 1.41 4.40 -3.72
C PHE A 86 0.99 3.60 -4.96
N ARG A 87 -0.32 3.46 -5.24
CA ARG A 87 -0.80 2.81 -6.47
C ARG A 87 -0.42 3.59 -7.73
N ILE A 88 -0.48 4.94 -7.66
CA ILE A 88 0.01 5.80 -8.74
C ILE A 88 1.50 5.56 -8.99
N PHE A 89 2.31 5.56 -7.93
CA PHE A 89 3.73 5.28 -8.02
C PHE A 89 4.03 3.92 -8.64
N LEU A 90 3.38 2.84 -8.21
CA LEU A 90 3.56 1.52 -8.79
C LEU A 90 3.31 1.52 -10.29
N LYS A 91 2.22 2.17 -10.70
CA LYS A 91 1.85 2.34 -12.09
C LYS A 91 2.93 3.09 -12.89
N GLU A 92 3.39 4.25 -12.39
CA GLU A 92 4.38 5.11 -13.05
C GLU A 92 5.76 4.45 -13.14
N LYS A 93 6.07 3.54 -12.22
CA LYS A 93 7.35 2.83 -12.17
C LYS A 93 7.34 1.50 -12.91
N GLY A 94 6.26 1.17 -13.60
CA GLY A 94 6.18 -0.04 -14.41
C GLY A 94 5.87 -1.31 -13.63
N PHE A 95 5.20 -1.20 -12.49
CA PHE A 95 4.64 -2.34 -11.78
C PHE A 95 3.20 -2.60 -12.19
N LEU A 96 2.88 -3.86 -12.41
CA LEU A 96 1.51 -4.36 -12.54
C LEU A 96 1.07 -4.90 -11.19
N VAL A 97 0.01 -4.35 -10.63
CA VAL A 97 -0.66 -4.91 -9.45
C VAL A 97 -1.47 -6.12 -9.92
N LEU A 98 -1.13 -7.29 -9.39
CA LEU A 98 -1.81 -8.55 -9.72
C LEU A 98 -3.03 -8.74 -8.84
N GLU A 99 -2.83 -8.63 -7.52
CA GLU A 99 -3.86 -8.81 -6.51
C GLU A 99 -3.65 -7.86 -5.34
N GLU A 100 -4.74 -7.58 -4.63
CA GLU A 100 -4.72 -6.84 -3.38
C GLU A 100 -5.57 -7.58 -2.36
N HIS A 101 -5.08 -7.68 -1.15
CA HIS A 101 -5.79 -8.24 -0.02
C HIS A 101 -5.96 -7.18 1.05
N MET A 102 -7.13 -7.12 1.66
CA MET A 102 -7.38 -6.26 2.80
C MET A 102 -7.89 -7.08 3.95
N MET A 103 -7.28 -6.89 5.10
CA MET A 103 -7.66 -7.57 6.33
C MET A 103 -7.76 -6.58 7.49
N THR A 104 -8.40 -7.01 8.56
CA THR A 104 -8.52 -6.24 9.80
C THR A 104 -7.92 -7.05 10.94
N GLU A 105 -6.99 -6.44 11.68
CA GLU A 105 -6.39 -7.02 12.88
C GLU A 105 -6.36 -5.94 13.97
N ASP A 106 -6.85 -6.25 15.14
CA ASP A 106 -6.95 -5.32 16.30
C ASP A 106 -7.59 -3.96 15.95
N GLY A 107 -8.60 -3.97 15.07
CA GLY A 107 -9.30 -2.76 14.63
C GLY A 107 -8.53 -1.88 13.63
N GLN A 108 -7.34 -2.31 13.22
CA GLN A 108 -6.54 -1.67 12.16
C GLN A 108 -6.77 -2.39 10.81
N PHE A 109 -6.79 -1.61 9.75
CA PHE A 109 -6.90 -2.12 8.39
C PHE A 109 -5.51 -2.21 7.76
N TYR A 110 -5.22 -3.36 7.15
CA TYR A 110 -3.98 -3.62 6.43
C TYR A 110 -4.30 -3.94 4.98
N VAL A 111 -3.56 -3.33 4.07
CA VAL A 111 -3.63 -3.64 2.63
C VAL A 111 -2.31 -4.27 2.23
N ILE A 112 -2.39 -5.42 1.58
CA ILE A 112 -1.25 -6.13 0.99
C ILE A 112 -1.46 -6.11 -0.52
N MET A 113 -0.44 -5.69 -1.25
CA MET A 113 -0.44 -5.65 -2.71
C MET A 113 0.60 -6.62 -3.25
N GLU A 114 0.18 -7.51 -4.11
CA GLU A 114 1.07 -8.34 -4.90
C GLU A 114 1.25 -7.70 -6.28
N CYS A 115 2.50 -7.42 -6.64
CA CYS A 115 2.85 -6.75 -7.87
C CYS A 115 3.95 -7.52 -8.60
N VAL A 116 4.06 -7.28 -9.92
CA VAL A 116 5.18 -7.76 -10.72
C VAL A 116 5.81 -6.58 -11.46
N TYR A 117 7.14 -6.57 -11.52
CA TYR A 117 7.85 -5.54 -12.27
C TYR A 117 7.84 -5.90 -13.76
N MET A 118 7.19 -5.07 -14.56
CA MET A 118 7.05 -5.24 -16.01
C MET A 118 8.15 -4.51 -16.81
N GLY A 119 8.87 -3.61 -16.15
CA GLY A 119 9.87 -2.74 -16.75
C GLY A 119 9.38 -1.32 -16.96
N ALA A 120 10.31 -0.39 -17.15
CA ALA A 120 10.02 1.04 -17.29
C ALA A 120 9.17 1.38 -18.53
N ASP A 121 9.18 0.52 -19.54
CA ASP A 121 8.40 0.72 -20.77
C ASP A 121 6.92 0.30 -20.62
N TYR A 122 6.54 -0.28 -19.48
CA TYR A 122 5.17 -0.67 -19.23
C TYR A 122 4.28 0.57 -19.03
N ALA A 123 3.32 0.76 -19.91
CA ALA A 123 2.35 1.86 -19.88
C ALA A 123 0.97 1.33 -19.48
N PRO A 124 0.60 1.35 -18.21
CA PRO A 124 -0.70 0.90 -17.77
C PRO A 124 -1.81 1.87 -18.19
N GLN A 125 -3.03 1.36 -18.36
CA GLN A 125 -4.21 2.15 -18.72
C GLN A 125 -4.56 3.18 -17.64
N THR A 126 -5.37 4.18 -18.03
CA THR A 126 -5.95 5.13 -17.06
C THR A 126 -6.82 4.38 -16.07
N ILE A 127 -6.67 4.69 -14.78
CA ILE A 127 -7.41 4.06 -13.71
C ILE A 127 -8.36 5.07 -13.09
N GLU A 128 -9.59 4.66 -12.82
CA GLU A 128 -10.60 5.46 -12.12
C GLU A 128 -10.16 5.81 -10.69
N GLU A 129 -10.57 6.99 -10.21
CA GLU A 129 -10.16 7.49 -8.89
C GLU A 129 -10.52 6.52 -7.75
N ALA A 130 -11.69 5.87 -7.80
CA ALA A 130 -12.09 4.90 -6.78
C ALA A 130 -11.16 3.67 -6.74
N LYS A 131 -10.70 3.20 -7.89
CA LYS A 131 -9.75 2.09 -7.98
C LYS A 131 -8.37 2.48 -7.46
N LEU A 132 -7.94 3.73 -7.69
CA LEU A 132 -6.71 4.26 -7.11
C LEU A 132 -6.80 4.37 -5.58
N ARG A 133 -7.95 4.80 -5.05
CA ARG A 133 -8.15 4.95 -3.60
C ARG A 133 -8.31 3.62 -2.89
N TYR A 134 -9.10 2.71 -3.45
CA TYR A 134 -9.59 1.54 -2.74
C TYR A 134 -9.08 0.20 -3.26
N GLY A 135 -8.40 0.18 -4.42
CA GLY A 135 -7.87 -1.03 -5.04
C GLY A 135 -8.86 -1.70 -5.99
N GLU A 136 -8.39 -1.96 -7.22
CA GLU A 136 -9.26 -2.53 -8.26
C GLU A 136 -9.71 -3.95 -7.94
N SER A 137 -8.78 -4.81 -7.50
CA SER A 137 -9.10 -6.18 -7.11
C SER A 137 -10.00 -6.25 -5.88
N LEU A 138 -9.74 -5.40 -4.87
CA LEU A 138 -10.56 -5.34 -3.66
C LEU A 138 -12.02 -4.96 -3.96
N LEU A 139 -12.23 -4.01 -4.86
CA LEU A 139 -13.58 -3.61 -5.31
C LEU A 139 -14.24 -4.72 -6.13
N ARG A 140 -13.53 -5.28 -7.10
CA ARG A 140 -14.03 -6.36 -7.97
C ARG A 140 -14.43 -7.59 -7.16
N GLU A 141 -13.64 -7.95 -6.18
CA GLU A 141 -13.84 -9.15 -5.34
C GLU A 141 -14.76 -8.88 -4.15
N LYS A 142 -15.26 -7.64 -4.00
CA LYS A 142 -16.16 -7.24 -2.93
C LYS A 142 -15.59 -7.60 -1.54
N ASN A 143 -14.32 -7.25 -1.31
CA ASN A 143 -13.63 -7.56 -0.07
C ASN A 143 -14.38 -7.01 1.15
N GLU A 144 -14.74 -7.86 2.12
CA GLU A 144 -15.56 -7.47 3.28
C GLU A 144 -14.85 -6.50 4.23
N SER A 145 -13.52 -6.57 4.35
CA SER A 145 -12.75 -5.60 5.15
C SER A 145 -12.76 -4.22 4.49
N LEU A 146 -12.69 -4.15 3.16
CA LEU A 146 -12.86 -2.90 2.43
C LEU A 146 -14.27 -2.33 2.61
N LYS A 147 -15.29 -3.15 2.55
CA LYS A 147 -16.67 -2.71 2.80
C LYS A 147 -16.83 -2.08 4.18
N ALA A 148 -16.30 -2.73 5.20
CA ALA A 148 -16.31 -2.20 6.57
C ALA A 148 -15.53 -0.87 6.68
N TYR A 149 -14.39 -0.78 6.01
CA TYR A 149 -13.59 0.45 5.92
C TYR A 149 -14.37 1.59 5.25
N LEU A 150 -15.03 1.34 4.11
CA LEU A 150 -15.81 2.34 3.38
C LEU A 150 -16.96 2.90 4.24
N TYR A 151 -17.68 2.04 4.96
CA TYR A 151 -18.72 2.51 5.88
C TYR A 151 -18.17 3.33 7.04
N LYS A 152 -17.02 2.96 7.58
CA LYS A 152 -16.33 3.75 8.62
C LYS A 152 -15.94 5.12 8.10
N GLU A 153 -15.29 5.20 6.94
CA GLU A 153 -14.87 6.46 6.30
C GLU A 153 -16.08 7.34 5.95
N LYS A 154 -17.14 6.75 5.39
CA LYS A 154 -18.38 7.46 5.08
C LYS A 154 -18.96 8.15 6.31
N ARG A 155 -19.12 7.40 7.41
CA ARG A 155 -19.65 7.93 8.67
C ARG A 155 -18.79 9.08 9.21
N ILE A 156 -17.47 8.98 9.12
CA ILE A 156 -16.55 10.03 9.56
C ILE A 156 -16.73 11.29 8.69
N ALA A 157 -16.71 11.12 7.36
CA ALA A 157 -16.84 12.22 6.41
C ALA A 157 -18.18 12.94 6.54
N GLU A 158 -19.31 12.21 6.65
CA GLU A 158 -20.64 12.75 6.88
C GLU A 158 -20.74 13.54 8.18
N GLY A 159 -20.13 13.02 9.27
CA GLY A 159 -20.08 13.70 10.56
C GLY A 159 -19.34 15.04 10.48
N ILE A 160 -18.18 15.05 9.82
CA ILE A 160 -17.41 16.29 9.62
C ILE A 160 -18.16 17.26 8.71
N TYR A 161 -18.76 16.76 7.61
CA TYR A 161 -19.55 17.58 6.69
C TYR A 161 -20.70 18.26 7.40
N THR A 162 -21.47 17.52 8.20
CA THR A 162 -22.60 18.04 8.96
C THR A 162 -22.17 19.11 9.98
N GLN A 163 -21.08 18.87 10.70
CA GLN A 163 -20.55 19.84 11.67
C GLN A 163 -20.07 21.13 11.01
N LEU A 164 -19.38 21.06 9.89
CA LEU A 164 -18.88 22.22 9.16
C LEU A 164 -20.03 23.00 8.52
N SER A 165 -21.03 22.30 7.93
CA SER A 165 -22.21 22.93 7.33
C SER A 165 -23.06 23.68 8.36
N ALA A 166 -23.17 23.18 9.59
CA ALA A 166 -23.95 23.82 10.65
C ALA A 166 -23.32 25.12 11.20
N ARG A 167 -22.03 25.35 10.98
CA ARG A 167 -21.29 26.51 11.51
C ARG A 167 -21.49 27.80 10.70
N ASN A 168 -22.34 27.82 9.67
CA ASN A 168 -22.57 28.98 8.76
C ASN A 168 -21.27 29.64 8.25
N GLY A 169 -20.20 28.87 8.13
CA GLY A 169 -18.89 29.37 7.73
C GLY A 169 -18.86 29.79 6.27
N GLN A 170 -18.95 31.10 6.04
CA GLN A 170 -18.70 31.69 4.71
C GLN A 170 -17.20 31.82 4.39
N GLU A 171 -16.34 31.34 5.29
CA GLU A 171 -14.90 31.36 5.10
C GLU A 171 -14.51 30.45 3.93
N ALA A 172 -13.69 30.96 3.02
CA ALA A 172 -13.23 30.23 1.82
C ALA A 172 -12.65 28.85 2.15
N ALA A 173 -11.87 28.74 3.23
CA ALA A 173 -11.29 27.48 3.68
C ALA A 173 -12.34 26.45 4.11
N VAL A 174 -13.44 26.88 4.73
CA VAL A 174 -14.57 25.98 5.10
C VAL A 174 -15.29 25.48 3.85
N GLN A 175 -15.54 26.36 2.88
CA GLN A 175 -16.18 26.00 1.63
C GLN A 175 -15.31 25.05 0.80
N GLU A 176 -14.00 25.29 0.75
CA GLU A 176 -13.05 24.38 0.12
C GLU A 176 -13.08 22.99 0.77
N ARG A 177 -13.06 22.94 2.12
CA ARG A 177 -13.11 21.67 2.86
C ARG A 177 -14.43 20.92 2.64
N LEU A 178 -15.57 21.63 2.61
CA LEU A 178 -16.88 21.04 2.29
C LEU A 178 -16.89 20.48 0.86
N GLY A 179 -16.32 21.20 -0.10
CA GLY A 179 -16.17 20.73 -1.48
C GLY A 179 -15.33 19.46 -1.58
N GLN A 180 -14.24 19.37 -0.80
CA GLN A 180 -13.40 18.18 -0.75
C GLN A 180 -14.15 16.99 -0.12
N LEU A 181 -14.83 17.19 1.01
CA LEU A 181 -15.62 16.14 1.67
C LEU A 181 -16.74 15.60 0.77
N ARG A 182 -17.37 16.46 -0.03
CA ARG A 182 -18.38 16.01 -1.01
C ARG A 182 -17.75 15.06 -2.04
N LYS A 183 -16.61 15.43 -2.61
CA LYS A 183 -15.89 14.56 -3.56
C LYS A 183 -15.46 13.23 -2.92
N ASP A 184 -15.05 13.28 -1.65
CA ASP A 184 -14.67 12.07 -0.92
C ASP A 184 -15.90 11.16 -0.72
N LEU A 185 -17.05 11.73 -0.33
CA LEU A 185 -18.30 10.99 -0.19
C LEU A 185 -18.79 10.41 -1.52
N ASP A 186 -18.75 11.19 -2.60
CA ASP A 186 -19.11 10.70 -3.95
C ASP A 186 -18.24 9.50 -4.36
N CYS A 187 -16.94 9.56 -4.06
CA CYS A 187 -16.01 8.47 -4.35
C CYS A 187 -16.28 7.22 -3.48
N ILE A 188 -16.62 7.41 -2.20
CA ILE A 188 -17.00 6.31 -1.30
C ILE A 188 -18.31 5.66 -1.77
N ASP A 189 -19.30 6.46 -2.14
CA ASP A 189 -20.61 5.97 -2.62
C ASP A 189 -20.45 5.17 -3.91
N PHE A 190 -19.65 5.66 -4.85
CA PHE A 190 -19.29 4.92 -6.05
C PHE A 190 -18.61 3.59 -5.73
N ALA A 191 -17.68 3.56 -4.76
CA ALA A 191 -17.04 2.32 -4.33
C ALA A 191 -18.03 1.34 -3.67
N LEU A 192 -19.00 1.84 -2.92
CA LEU A 192 -20.05 1.02 -2.31
C LEU A 192 -21.03 0.42 -3.33
N GLU A 193 -21.20 1.03 -4.50
CA GLU A 193 -22.03 0.46 -5.57
C GLU A 193 -21.53 -0.93 -6.02
N TYR A 194 -20.22 -1.21 -5.96
CA TYR A 194 -19.68 -2.54 -6.26
C TYR A 194 -20.29 -3.64 -5.39
N TYR A 195 -20.72 -3.31 -4.18
CA TYR A 195 -21.31 -4.27 -3.24
C TYR A 195 -22.84 -4.44 -3.41
N ASN A 196 -23.49 -3.56 -4.14
CA ASN A 196 -24.94 -3.56 -4.34
C ASN A 196 -25.40 -4.40 -5.55
N PHE A 197 -24.53 -4.64 -6.50
CA PHE A 197 -24.82 -5.50 -7.65
C PHE A 197 -24.47 -6.96 -7.32
N ALA A 198 -25.50 -7.81 -7.29
CA ALA A 198 -25.37 -9.27 -7.07
C ALA A 198 -24.75 -9.95 -8.31
#